data_c2855c5139d288bd811c24577f773924
#
_entry.id   c2855c5139d288bd811c24577f773924
#
_cell.length_a   1.000
_cell.length_b   1.000
_cell.length_c   1.000
_cell.angle_alpha   90.00
_cell.angle_beta   90.00
_cell.angle_gamma   90.00
#
_symmetry.space_group_name_H-M   'P 1'
#
loop_
_entity.id
_entity.type
_entity.pdbx_description
1 polymer ?
#
loop_
_entity_poly.entity_id
_entity_poly.type
_entity_poly.pdbx_seq_one_letter_code
_entity_poly.pdbx_strand_id
1 'polypeptide(L)'
;MSWTVYYSKDAQKDAKKLAQSELRGRIETLLGILSHNPFQNPPPYKSHQGELSGAYSRRINLQHRLVYKVDKKDRAVLVIRM
;
A
#
# COMPACT_ATOMS: atom_id res chain seq x y z
N MET A 1 3.26 7.15 -16.15
CA MET A 1 3.50 5.72 -16.27
C MET A 1 2.87 4.99 -15.10
N SER A 2 2.34 3.83 -15.34
CA SER A 2 1.60 3.09 -14.31
C SER A 2 2.45 2.00 -13.70
N TRP A 3 2.11 1.66 -12.46
CA TRP A 3 2.71 0.57 -11.70
C TRP A 3 1.65 -0.51 -11.50
N THR A 4 2.05 -1.77 -11.59
CA THR A 4 1.13 -2.88 -11.35
C THR A 4 1.08 -3.17 -9.86
N VAL A 5 -0.12 -3.21 -9.29
CA VAL A 5 -0.31 -3.44 -7.87
C VAL A 5 -0.77 -4.88 -7.65
N TYR A 6 -0.02 -5.61 -6.83
CA TYR A 6 -0.33 -6.98 -6.44
C TYR A 6 -0.67 -7.01 -4.96
N TYR A 7 -1.37 -8.06 -4.53
CA TYR A 7 -1.80 -8.22 -3.14
C TYR A 7 -1.37 -9.58 -2.60
N SER A 8 -0.78 -9.60 -1.41
CA SER A 8 -0.53 -10.84 -0.69
C SER A 8 -1.86 -11.47 -0.26
N LYS A 9 -1.81 -12.73 0.21
CA LYS A 9 -3.02 -13.38 0.74
C LYS A 9 -3.58 -12.61 1.92
N ASP A 10 -2.72 -12.15 2.82
CA ASP A 10 -3.14 -11.36 3.97
C ASP A 10 -3.76 -10.03 3.56
N ALA A 11 -3.16 -9.37 2.56
CA ALA A 11 -3.70 -8.12 2.03
C ALA A 11 -5.06 -8.32 1.38
N GLN A 12 -5.27 -9.44 0.69
CA GLN A 12 -6.56 -9.75 0.07
C GLN A 12 -7.64 -9.94 1.14
N LYS A 13 -7.31 -10.62 2.24
CA LYS A 13 -8.23 -10.78 3.36
C LYS A 13 -8.55 -9.45 4.01
N ASP A 14 -7.51 -8.64 4.24
CA ASP A 14 -7.67 -7.31 4.81
C ASP A 14 -8.54 -6.43 3.91
N ALA A 15 -8.34 -6.48 2.60
CA ALA A 15 -9.10 -5.70 1.63
C ALA A 15 -10.60 -6.05 1.68
N LYS A 16 -10.93 -7.34 1.77
CA LYS A 16 -12.32 -7.77 1.88
C LYS A 16 -12.97 -7.22 3.15
N LYS A 17 -12.24 -7.29 4.25
CA LYS A 17 -12.72 -6.81 5.54
C LYS A 17 -12.94 -5.31 5.54
N LEU A 18 -11.98 -4.57 4.98
CA LEU A 18 -12.02 -3.11 4.96
C LEU A 18 -12.94 -2.54 3.89
N ALA A 19 -13.27 -3.32 2.86
CA ALA A 19 -14.21 -2.90 1.82
C ALA A 19 -15.61 -2.64 2.36
N GLN A 20 -15.93 -3.21 3.53
CA GLN A 20 -17.20 -3.00 4.21
C GLN A 20 -17.14 -1.91 5.27
N SER A 21 -15.99 -1.24 5.39
CA SER A 21 -15.77 -0.21 6.40
C SER A 21 -15.77 1.18 5.79
N GLU A 22 -15.76 2.20 6.66
CA GLU A 22 -15.66 3.60 6.24
C GLU A 22 -14.32 3.92 5.60
N LEU A 23 -13.33 3.04 5.76
CA LEU A 23 -11.99 3.25 5.24
C LEU A 23 -11.85 2.92 3.75
N ARG A 24 -12.87 2.34 3.14
CA ARG A 24 -12.83 1.91 1.75
C ARG A 24 -12.39 3.03 0.80
N GLY A 25 -12.98 4.21 0.92
CA GLY A 25 -12.64 5.34 0.05
C GLY A 25 -11.18 5.76 0.18
N ARG A 26 -10.67 5.80 1.41
CA ARG A 26 -9.26 6.12 1.67
C ARG A 26 -8.33 5.08 1.07
N ILE A 27 -8.67 3.82 1.23
CA ILE A 27 -7.86 2.72 0.72
C ILE A 27 -7.83 2.78 -0.81
N GLU A 28 -8.96 2.99 -1.45
CA GLU A 28 -9.03 3.12 -2.90
C GLU A 28 -8.18 4.28 -3.41
N THR A 29 -8.20 5.40 -2.71
CA THR A 29 -7.37 6.57 -3.05
C THR A 29 -5.89 6.23 -2.94
N LEU A 30 -5.48 5.57 -1.85
CA LEU A 30 -4.09 5.19 -1.64
C LEU A 30 -3.62 4.18 -2.69
N LEU A 31 -4.46 3.19 -3.01
CA LEU A 31 -4.11 2.21 -4.05
C LEU A 31 -3.97 2.87 -5.41
N GLY A 32 -4.80 3.84 -5.72
CA GLY A 32 -4.67 4.64 -6.94
C GLY A 32 -3.34 5.40 -6.98
N ILE A 33 -2.92 5.96 -5.86
CA ILE A 33 -1.63 6.62 -5.75
C ILE A 33 -0.49 5.65 -5.99
N LEU A 34 -0.56 4.44 -5.40
CA LEU A 34 0.47 3.42 -5.60
C LEU A 34 0.59 3.00 -7.06
N SER A 35 -0.54 2.89 -7.76
CA SER A 35 -0.53 2.50 -9.17
C SER A 35 0.00 3.60 -10.07
N HIS A 36 -0.09 4.84 -9.64
CA HIS A 36 0.43 6.00 -10.38
C HIS A 36 1.90 6.25 -10.05
N ASN A 37 2.21 6.39 -8.76
CA ASN A 37 3.57 6.61 -8.27
C ASN A 37 3.65 6.21 -6.79
N PRO A 38 4.25 5.05 -6.47
CA PRO A 38 4.31 4.58 -5.08
C PRO A 38 5.17 5.44 -4.18
N PHE A 39 5.93 6.38 -4.73
CA PHE A 39 6.77 7.29 -3.97
C PHE A 39 6.20 8.71 -3.91
N GLN A 40 4.96 8.90 -4.35
CA GLN A 40 4.32 10.21 -4.33
C GLN A 40 4.21 10.75 -2.89
N ASN A 41 4.56 12.01 -2.73
CA ASN A 41 4.49 12.70 -1.44
C ASN A 41 4.01 14.14 -1.69
N PRO A 42 2.92 14.63 -1.12
CA PRO A 42 2.00 13.93 -0.23
C PRO A 42 1.12 12.89 -0.96
N PRO A 43 0.50 11.96 -0.26
CA PRO A 43 0.56 11.77 1.19
C PRO A 43 1.89 11.18 1.64
N PRO A 44 2.29 11.42 2.91
CA PRO A 44 3.58 10.93 3.39
C PRO A 44 3.63 9.42 3.51
N TYR A 45 4.81 8.86 3.35
CA TYR A 45 5.06 7.45 3.55
C TYR A 45 6.34 7.28 4.35
N LYS A 46 6.49 6.10 4.98
CA LYS A 46 7.69 5.76 5.74
C LYS A 46 8.35 4.55 5.11
N SER A 47 9.70 4.58 5.05
CA SER A 47 10.46 3.39 4.69
C SER A 47 10.76 2.58 5.94
N HIS A 48 10.77 1.25 5.79
CA HIS A 48 11.08 0.33 6.87
C HIS A 48 12.50 -0.20 6.69
N GLN A 49 13.17 -0.46 7.83
CA GLN A 49 14.51 -1.00 7.85
C GLN A 49 14.51 -2.36 8.55
N GLY A 50 15.65 -3.04 8.51
CA GLY A 50 15.79 -4.36 9.12
C GLY A 50 15.10 -5.43 8.29
N GLU A 51 14.33 -6.30 8.93
CA GLU A 51 13.65 -7.40 8.26
C GLU A 51 12.66 -6.94 7.20
N LEU A 52 12.13 -5.72 7.34
CA LEU A 52 11.20 -5.15 6.39
C LEU A 52 11.88 -4.20 5.41
N SER A 53 13.20 -4.34 5.24
CA SER A 53 13.95 -3.53 4.30
C SER A 53 13.35 -3.62 2.89
N GLY A 54 13.18 -2.47 2.25
CA GLY A 54 12.53 -2.39 0.95
C GLY A 54 11.01 -2.25 1.02
N ALA A 55 10.44 -2.27 2.22
CA ALA A 55 9.02 -2.05 2.42
C ALA A 55 8.75 -0.59 2.83
N TYR A 56 7.55 -0.15 2.53
CA TYR A 56 7.08 1.18 2.87
C TYR A 56 5.70 1.10 3.49
N SER A 57 5.30 2.10 4.23
CA SER A 57 3.94 2.16 4.76
C SER A 57 3.35 3.55 4.61
N ARG A 58 2.05 3.59 4.40
CA ARG A 58 1.26 4.82 4.39
C ARG A 58 0.13 4.68 5.40
N ARG A 59 -0.17 5.77 6.08
CA ARG A 59 -1.25 5.75 7.07
C ARG A 59 -2.61 5.78 6.37
N ILE A 60 -3.47 4.83 6.71
CA ILE A 60 -4.87 4.84 6.30
C ILE A 60 -5.66 5.69 7.29
N ASN A 61 -5.49 5.38 8.60
CA ASN A 61 -6.01 6.19 9.70
C ASN A 61 -5.10 6.01 10.90
N LEU A 62 -5.53 6.39 12.09
CA LEU A 62 -4.71 6.29 13.31
C LEU A 62 -4.35 4.85 13.67
N GLN A 63 -5.18 3.87 13.29
CA GLN A 63 -5.01 2.47 13.68
C GLN A 63 -4.56 1.57 12.54
N HIS A 64 -4.77 1.98 11.30
CA HIS A 64 -4.50 1.13 10.14
C HIS A 64 -3.44 1.74 9.24
N ARG A 65 -2.55 0.89 8.73
CA ARG A 65 -1.50 1.28 7.80
C ARG A 65 -1.46 0.33 6.61
N LEU A 66 -1.22 0.91 5.46
CA LEU A 66 -1.01 0.16 4.23
C LEU A 66 0.49 -0.11 4.11
N VAL A 67 0.88 -1.38 4.19
CA VAL A 67 2.28 -1.80 4.07
C VAL A 67 2.49 -2.44 2.71
N TYR A 68 3.51 -2.00 1.99
CA TYR A 68 3.77 -2.47 0.63
C TYR A 68 5.26 -2.51 0.34
N LYS A 69 5.64 -3.35 -0.63
CA LYS A 69 7.00 -3.40 -1.18
C LYS A 69 6.97 -2.88 -2.61
N VAL A 70 8.06 -2.23 -3.01
CA VAL A 70 8.18 -1.68 -4.36
C VAL A 70 9.32 -2.37 -5.09
N ASP A 71 9.01 -2.91 -6.26
CA ASP A 71 10.00 -3.44 -7.19
C ASP A 71 10.16 -2.45 -8.34
N LYS A 72 11.24 -1.68 -8.29
CA LYS A 72 11.51 -0.66 -9.31
C LYS A 72 11.82 -1.26 -10.68
N LYS A 73 12.41 -2.43 -10.69
CA LYS A 73 12.82 -3.09 -11.93
C LYS A 73 11.61 -3.49 -12.75
N ASP A 74 10.64 -4.11 -12.12
CA ASP A 74 9.42 -4.59 -12.79
C ASP A 74 8.26 -3.61 -12.69
N ARG A 75 8.46 -2.46 -12.05
CA ARG A 75 7.42 -1.47 -11.77
C ARG A 75 6.21 -2.11 -11.13
N ALA A 76 6.46 -2.88 -10.10
CA ALA A 76 5.43 -3.60 -9.37
C ALA A 76 5.39 -3.14 -7.92
N VAL A 77 4.19 -3.14 -7.36
CA VAL A 77 3.97 -2.83 -5.95
C VAL A 77 3.23 -4.03 -5.36
N LEU A 78 3.79 -4.62 -4.31
CA LEU A 78 3.14 -5.72 -3.59
C LEU A 78 2.60 -5.19 -2.27
N VAL A 79 1.28 -5.16 -2.13
CA VAL A 79 0.63 -4.80 -0.87
C VAL A 79 0.70 -6.01 0.05
N ILE A 80 1.35 -5.86 1.20
CA ILE A 80 1.58 -6.94 2.15
C ILE A 80 0.47 -7.00 3.20
N ARG A 81 0.09 -5.85 3.72
CA ARG A 81 -0.97 -5.72 4.74
C ARG A 81 -1.69 -4.39 4.58
N MET A 82 -2.91 -4.36 5.12
CA MET A 82 -3.70 -3.14 5.22
C MET A 82 -4.27 -2.92 6.62
#